data_191e8117b594fc75f9335e7b1e14898d
#
_entry.id   191e8117b594fc75f9335e7b1e14898d
#
_cell.length_a   1.000
_cell.length_b   1.000
_cell.length_c   1.000
_cell.angle_alpha   90.00
_cell.angle_beta   90.00
_cell.angle_gamma   90.00
#
_symmetry.space_group_name_H-M   'P 1'
#
loop_
_entity.id
_entity.type
_entity.pdbx_description
1 polymer ?
#
loop_
_entity_poly.entity_id
_entity_poly.type
_entity_poly.pdbx_seq_one_letter_code
_entity_poly.pdbx_strand_id
1 'polypeptide(L)'
;MLKKIAAAAALALVASSSFAAAPVAFYGGVDLGVTDIDDLDGNKASVGAFLGYGINQNFAVEVGYRQLGKWDMGYGVDLKAKQTHVSVLGFLPLNPQTDVYARLGYNKVKAEASYRGYTYGDDVDRALFGLGLNYSFSNQLSGRVEVQKPASDVTNLSAALVWKF
;
A
#
# COMPACT_ATOMS: atom_id res chain seq x y z
N MET A 1 22.25 10.28 13.06
CA MET A 1 22.04 9.51 14.31
C MET A 1 20.55 9.43 14.68
N LEU A 2 19.75 10.49 14.61
CA LEU A 2 18.29 10.47 14.93
C LEU A 2 17.49 9.41 14.16
N LYS A 3 17.79 9.18 12.87
CA LYS A 3 17.08 8.18 12.04
C LYS A 3 17.25 6.73 12.52
N LYS A 4 18.41 6.41 13.12
CA LYS A 4 18.67 5.07 13.69
C LYS A 4 17.99 4.89 15.05
N ILE A 5 17.84 5.96 15.82
CA ILE A 5 17.16 5.96 17.13
C ILE A 5 15.64 5.81 16.95
N ALA A 6 15.06 6.47 15.95
CA ALA A 6 13.64 6.34 15.62
C ALA A 6 13.26 4.92 15.17
N ALA A 7 14.12 4.27 14.37
CA ALA A 7 13.91 2.88 13.96
C ALA A 7 14.04 1.90 15.14
N ALA A 8 14.98 2.12 16.05
CA ALA A 8 15.16 1.29 17.26
C ALA A 8 14.00 1.48 18.25
N ALA A 9 13.49 2.70 18.41
CA ALA A 9 12.33 3.00 19.26
C ALA A 9 11.04 2.37 18.72
N ALA A 10 10.83 2.39 17.39
CA ALA A 10 9.71 1.74 16.77
C ALA A 10 9.75 0.21 16.95
N LEU A 11 10.92 -0.41 16.82
CA LEU A 11 11.11 -1.84 17.10
C LEU A 11 10.91 -2.20 18.58
N ALA A 12 11.34 -1.35 19.52
CA ALA A 12 11.19 -1.59 20.95
C ALA A 12 9.72 -1.49 21.43
N LEU A 13 8.93 -0.59 20.85
CA LEU A 13 7.51 -0.45 21.15
C LEU A 13 6.69 -1.68 20.70
N VAL A 14 7.15 -2.37 19.66
CA VAL A 14 6.49 -3.58 19.17
C VAL A 14 6.86 -4.82 20.00
N ALA A 15 8.05 -4.84 20.62
CA ALA A 15 8.53 -5.94 21.46
C ALA A 15 7.85 -5.99 22.83
N SER A 16 7.18 -4.92 23.27
CA SER A 16 6.54 -4.84 24.59
C SER A 16 5.06 -5.22 24.62
N SER A 17 4.43 -5.49 23.46
CA SER A 17 3.05 -5.98 23.43
C SER A 17 3.03 -7.47 23.80
N SER A 18 2.36 -7.83 24.90
CA SER A 18 2.15 -9.21 25.30
C SER A 18 1.46 -9.99 24.18
N PHE A 19 2.16 -10.98 23.63
CA PHE A 19 1.65 -11.89 22.60
C PHE A 19 0.59 -12.83 23.18
N ALA A 20 -0.63 -12.36 23.36
CA ALA A 20 -1.77 -13.27 23.30
C ALA A 20 -1.86 -13.70 21.83
N ALA A 21 -1.72 -14.99 21.55
CA ALA A 21 -1.77 -15.54 20.22
C ALA A 21 -3.10 -15.15 19.54
N ALA A 22 -3.09 -14.09 18.77
CA ALA A 22 -4.22 -13.78 17.91
C ALA A 22 -4.30 -14.86 16.82
N PRO A 23 -5.49 -15.31 16.44
CA PRO A 23 -5.62 -16.25 15.37
C PRO A 23 -4.97 -15.67 14.12
N VAL A 24 -4.03 -16.42 13.57
CA VAL A 24 -3.46 -16.19 12.27
C VAL A 24 -4.59 -16.18 11.26
N ALA A 25 -4.77 -15.07 10.56
CA ALA A 25 -5.91 -14.90 9.66
C ALA A 25 -5.43 -14.49 8.27
N PHE A 26 -5.95 -15.15 7.26
CA PHE A 26 -5.89 -14.64 5.90
C PHE A 26 -6.93 -13.52 5.75
N TYR A 27 -6.57 -12.55 4.96
CA TYR A 27 -7.49 -11.48 4.57
C TYR A 27 -7.24 -11.05 3.13
N GLY A 28 -8.25 -10.47 2.54
CA GLY A 28 -8.15 -9.84 1.22
C GLY A 28 -8.82 -8.48 1.24
N GLY A 29 -8.46 -7.63 0.31
CA GLY A 29 -9.07 -6.33 0.20
C GLY A 29 -9.00 -5.75 -1.20
N VAL A 30 -9.86 -4.77 -1.40
CA VAL A 30 -9.87 -3.92 -2.60
C VAL A 30 -9.70 -2.48 -2.17
N ASP A 31 -9.02 -1.70 -2.97
CA ASP A 31 -8.80 -0.30 -2.72
C ASP A 31 -9.11 0.58 -3.92
N LEU A 32 -9.53 1.80 -3.61
CA LEU A 32 -9.71 2.90 -4.55
C LEU A 32 -8.93 4.10 -4.04
N GLY A 33 -8.33 4.85 -4.92
CA GLY A 33 -7.54 6.00 -4.51
C GLY A 33 -7.24 6.97 -5.63
N VAL A 34 -6.36 7.88 -5.32
CA VAL A 34 -5.81 8.86 -6.25
C VAL A 34 -4.29 8.79 -6.22
N THR A 35 -3.70 8.83 -7.39
CA THR A 35 -2.25 8.87 -7.59
C THR A 35 -1.87 10.23 -8.14
N ASP A 36 -0.87 10.81 -7.53
CA ASP A 36 -0.18 12.01 -7.98
C ASP A 36 1.24 11.65 -8.38
N ILE A 37 1.67 12.15 -9.53
CA ILE A 37 3.03 11.99 -10.06
C ILE A 37 3.57 13.40 -10.31
N ASP A 38 4.67 13.73 -9.65
CA ASP A 38 5.22 15.10 -9.61
C ASP A 38 5.45 15.74 -10.99
N ASP A 39 5.75 14.93 -12.03
CA ASP A 39 6.03 15.39 -13.40
C ASP A 39 4.82 15.33 -14.34
N LEU A 40 3.64 14.93 -13.86
CA LEU A 40 2.43 14.77 -14.69
C LEU A 40 1.27 15.63 -14.17
N ASP A 41 0.62 16.35 -15.08
CA ASP A 41 -0.52 17.16 -14.73
C ASP A 41 -1.73 16.30 -14.30
N GLY A 42 -2.20 16.60 -13.08
CA GLY A 42 -3.45 16.13 -12.51
C GLY A 42 -3.42 14.72 -11.90
N ASN A 43 -4.15 14.61 -10.82
CA ASN A 43 -4.34 13.37 -10.08
C ASN A 43 -5.15 12.36 -10.88
N LYS A 44 -4.81 11.08 -10.83
CA LYS A 44 -5.52 9.99 -11.50
C LYS A 44 -6.09 8.99 -10.50
N ALA A 45 -7.28 8.50 -10.82
CA ALA A 45 -7.90 7.44 -10.05
C ALA A 45 -7.06 6.15 -10.11
N SER A 46 -6.88 5.52 -8.96
CA SER A 46 -6.22 4.24 -8.83
C SER A 46 -7.19 3.20 -8.26
N VAL A 47 -6.98 1.94 -8.65
CA VAL A 47 -7.75 0.80 -8.14
C VAL A 47 -6.80 -0.36 -7.91
N GLY A 48 -6.98 -1.06 -6.78
CA GLY A 48 -6.13 -2.18 -6.41
C GLY A 48 -6.86 -3.30 -5.71
N ALA A 49 -6.16 -4.42 -5.59
CA ALA A 49 -6.56 -5.56 -4.78
C ALA A 49 -5.32 -6.16 -4.13
N PHE A 50 -5.48 -6.72 -2.95
CA PHE A 50 -4.41 -7.33 -2.19
C PHE A 50 -4.89 -8.53 -1.38
N LEU A 51 -3.95 -9.41 -1.08
CA LEU A 51 -4.11 -10.52 -0.15
C LEU A 51 -3.06 -10.38 0.95
N GLY A 52 -3.45 -10.70 2.17
CA GLY A 52 -2.59 -10.59 3.32
C GLY A 52 -2.72 -11.77 4.27
N TYR A 53 -1.69 -11.90 5.07
CA TYR A 53 -1.57 -12.90 6.10
C TYR A 53 -1.13 -12.24 7.40
N GLY A 54 -2.00 -12.26 8.42
CA GLY A 54 -1.69 -11.77 9.75
C GLY A 54 -0.79 -12.76 10.48
N ILE A 55 0.45 -12.37 10.75
CA ILE A 55 1.41 -13.17 11.51
C ILE A 55 1.04 -13.15 12.99
N ASN A 56 0.61 -11.99 13.46
CA ASN A 56 0.12 -11.73 14.82
C ASN A 56 -0.71 -10.43 14.83
N GLN A 57 -1.06 -9.94 16.02
CA GLN A 57 -1.86 -8.71 16.18
C GLN A 57 -1.17 -7.44 15.64
N ASN A 58 0.16 -7.45 15.60
CA ASN A 58 0.97 -6.29 15.24
C ASN A 58 1.60 -6.38 13.86
N PHE A 59 1.69 -7.57 13.27
CA PHE A 59 2.38 -7.77 11.99
C PHE A 59 1.57 -8.57 11.00
N ALA A 60 1.61 -8.13 9.75
CA ALA A 60 1.10 -8.85 8.60
C ALA A 60 2.05 -8.75 7.42
N VAL A 61 1.91 -9.69 6.49
CA VAL A 61 2.51 -9.60 5.15
C VAL A 61 1.40 -9.44 4.12
N GLU A 62 1.64 -8.64 3.10
CA GLU A 62 0.70 -8.42 2.00
C GLU A 62 1.39 -8.54 0.66
N VAL A 63 0.66 -9.10 -0.30
CA VAL A 63 0.96 -9.01 -1.73
C VAL A 63 -0.20 -8.32 -2.42
N GLY A 64 0.08 -7.44 -3.37
CA GLY A 64 -0.99 -6.71 -4.04
C GLY A 64 -0.62 -6.24 -5.43
N TYR A 65 -1.68 -5.89 -6.14
CA TYR A 65 -1.62 -5.29 -7.45
C TYR A 65 -2.51 -4.05 -7.48
N ARG A 66 -1.99 -2.95 -8.06
CA ARG A 66 -2.71 -1.70 -8.20
C ARG A 66 -2.45 -1.08 -9.55
N GLN A 67 -3.51 -0.65 -10.23
CA GLN A 67 -3.40 0.27 -11.33
C GLN A 67 -3.36 1.69 -10.76
N LEU A 68 -2.22 2.37 -10.89
CA LEU A 68 -1.98 3.70 -10.33
C LEU A 68 -2.66 4.81 -11.12
N GLY A 69 -2.90 4.60 -12.41
CA GLY A 69 -3.60 5.55 -13.25
C GLY A 69 -3.44 5.29 -14.74
N LYS A 70 -4.16 6.10 -15.50
CA LYS A 70 -4.02 6.23 -16.96
C LYS A 70 -3.96 7.70 -17.32
N TRP A 71 -2.95 8.09 -18.08
CA TRP A 71 -2.76 9.44 -18.58
C TRP A 71 -2.83 9.42 -20.09
N ASP A 72 -3.67 10.29 -20.65
CA ASP A 72 -3.71 10.56 -22.08
C ASP A 72 -2.71 11.70 -22.36
N MET A 73 -1.64 11.39 -23.05
CA MET A 73 -0.57 12.33 -23.39
C MET A 73 -0.87 13.11 -24.67
N GLY A 74 -2.06 12.93 -25.25
CA GLY A 74 -2.40 13.48 -26.56
C GLY A 74 -1.76 12.72 -27.73
N TYR A 75 -2.11 13.07 -28.96
CA TYR A 75 -1.63 12.43 -30.20
C TYR A 75 -1.79 10.90 -30.26
N GLY A 76 -2.73 10.33 -29.46
CA GLY A 76 -2.99 8.89 -29.42
C GLY A 76 -1.97 8.09 -28.63
N VAL A 77 -1.28 8.74 -27.67
CA VAL A 77 -0.36 8.09 -26.72
C VAL A 77 -1.05 7.95 -25.36
N ASP A 78 -1.26 6.72 -24.93
CA ASP A 78 -1.77 6.40 -23.60
C ASP A 78 -0.63 5.90 -22.70
N LEU A 79 -0.48 6.51 -21.52
CA LEU A 79 0.42 6.05 -20.48
C LEU A 79 -0.39 5.35 -19.37
N LYS A 80 -0.01 4.12 -19.01
CA LYS A 80 -0.59 3.34 -17.93
C LYS A 80 0.49 3.02 -16.92
N ALA A 81 0.23 3.33 -15.64
CA ALA A 81 1.11 2.94 -14.54
C ALA A 81 0.45 1.84 -13.70
N LYS A 82 1.19 0.77 -13.47
CA LYS A 82 0.77 -0.41 -12.68
C LYS A 82 1.80 -0.68 -11.61
N GLN A 83 1.35 -1.12 -10.45
CA GLN A 83 2.18 -1.49 -9.31
C GLN A 83 1.88 -2.93 -8.89
N THR A 84 2.93 -3.71 -8.67
CA THR A 84 2.85 -4.98 -7.96
C THR A 84 3.76 -4.88 -6.75
N HIS A 85 3.31 -5.31 -5.57
CA HIS A 85 4.11 -5.17 -4.35
C HIS A 85 4.04 -6.40 -3.45
N VAL A 86 5.08 -6.55 -2.65
CA VAL A 86 5.12 -7.37 -1.45
C VAL A 86 5.55 -6.48 -0.29
N SER A 87 4.86 -6.56 0.84
CA SER A 87 5.11 -5.66 1.98
C SER A 87 4.84 -6.32 3.32
N VAL A 88 5.50 -5.80 4.33
CA VAL A 88 5.23 -6.06 5.74
C VAL A 88 4.50 -4.84 6.30
N LEU A 89 3.44 -5.09 7.07
CA LEU A 89 2.69 -4.08 7.80
C LEU A 89 2.94 -4.26 9.29
N GLY A 90 3.21 -3.14 9.96
CA GLY A 90 3.28 -3.07 11.41
C GLY A 90 2.12 -2.25 11.95
N PHE A 91 1.27 -2.84 12.79
CA PHE A 91 0.09 -2.21 13.37
C PHE A 91 0.36 -1.81 14.81
N LEU A 92 -0.08 -0.60 15.16
CA LEU A 92 -0.09 -0.08 16.52
C LEU A 92 -1.55 0.23 16.89
N PRO A 93 -2.17 -0.57 17.79
CA PRO A 93 -3.55 -0.32 18.21
C PRO A 93 -3.64 0.97 19.03
N LEU A 94 -4.56 1.84 18.64
CA LEU A 94 -4.91 3.06 19.37
C LEU A 94 -6.08 2.82 20.32
N ASN A 95 -7.01 1.96 19.91
CA ASN A 95 -8.15 1.51 20.68
C ASN A 95 -8.64 0.15 20.11
N PRO A 96 -9.66 -0.50 20.70
CA PRO A 96 -10.14 -1.83 20.24
C PRO A 96 -10.58 -1.90 18.78
N GLN A 97 -10.87 -0.76 18.14
CA GLN A 97 -11.39 -0.70 16.78
C GLN A 97 -10.44 -0.02 15.79
N THR A 98 -9.43 0.71 16.28
CA THR A 98 -8.60 1.58 15.44
C THR A 98 -7.13 1.28 15.62
N ASP A 99 -6.44 1.03 14.52
CA ASP A 99 -5.00 0.88 14.47
C ASP A 99 -4.40 1.95 13.56
N VAL A 100 -3.26 2.50 13.94
CA VAL A 100 -2.35 3.12 12.98
C VAL A 100 -1.41 2.04 12.45
N TYR A 101 -1.03 2.09 11.20
CA TYR A 101 -0.05 1.14 10.67
C TYR A 101 0.95 1.79 9.76
N ALA A 102 2.13 1.18 9.69
CA ALA A 102 3.17 1.48 8.73
C ALA A 102 3.36 0.30 7.79
N ARG A 103 3.59 0.58 6.52
CA ARG A 103 3.94 -0.36 5.47
C ARG A 103 5.37 -0.18 5.06
N LEU A 104 6.11 -1.27 4.97
CA LEU A 104 7.42 -1.35 4.34
C LEU A 104 7.40 -2.48 3.33
N GLY A 105 7.86 -2.22 2.12
CA GLY A 105 7.82 -3.23 1.09
C GLY A 105 8.76 -2.96 -0.07
N TYR A 106 8.66 -3.87 -0.99
CA TYR A 106 9.31 -3.80 -2.29
C TYR A 106 8.22 -3.83 -3.35
N ASN A 107 8.31 -2.94 -4.31
CA ASN A 107 7.34 -2.87 -5.37
C ASN A 107 8.00 -2.69 -6.73
N LYS A 108 7.31 -3.21 -7.73
CA LYS A 108 7.63 -3.03 -9.14
C LYS A 108 6.56 -2.14 -9.76
N VAL A 109 6.98 -0.99 -10.24
CA VAL A 109 6.12 -0.06 -10.98
C VAL A 109 6.44 -0.22 -12.46
N LYS A 110 5.42 -0.58 -13.25
CA LYS A 110 5.50 -0.65 -14.71
C LYS A 110 4.77 0.52 -15.33
N ALA A 111 5.49 1.29 -16.14
CA ALA A 111 4.92 2.31 -17.00
C ALA A 111 4.83 1.75 -18.43
N GLU A 112 3.63 1.71 -19.00
CA GLU A 112 3.36 1.24 -20.37
C GLU A 112 2.85 2.41 -21.20
N ALA A 113 3.61 2.81 -22.20
CA ALA A 113 3.20 3.79 -23.20
C ALA A 113 2.75 3.05 -24.47
N SER A 114 1.53 3.32 -24.92
CA SER A 114 0.97 2.73 -26.14
C SER A 114 0.79 3.79 -27.21
N TYR A 115 1.36 3.54 -28.40
CA TYR A 115 1.21 4.39 -29.57
C TYR A 115 0.94 3.53 -30.82
N ARG A 116 -0.16 3.76 -31.53
CA ARG A 116 -0.55 3.09 -32.78
C ARG A 116 -0.41 1.56 -32.77
N GLY A 117 -0.72 0.91 -31.62
CA GLY A 117 -0.64 -0.56 -31.50
C GLY A 117 0.74 -1.10 -31.06
N TYR A 118 1.74 -0.25 -30.92
CA TYR A 118 3.02 -0.60 -30.32
C TYR A 118 3.01 -0.21 -28.85
N THR A 119 3.42 -1.13 -27.97
CA THR A 119 3.51 -0.88 -26.53
C THR A 119 4.97 -0.93 -26.13
N TYR A 120 5.46 0.17 -25.59
CA TYR A 120 6.78 0.25 -24.94
C TYR A 120 6.54 0.31 -23.44
N GLY A 121 7.20 -0.55 -22.70
CA GLY A 121 7.10 -0.61 -21.24
C GLY A 121 8.48 -0.57 -20.61
N ASP A 122 8.60 0.21 -19.54
CA ASP A 122 9.75 0.17 -18.65
C ASP A 122 9.27 -0.20 -17.25
N ASP A 123 10.08 -0.94 -16.51
CA ASP A 123 9.77 -1.32 -15.15
C ASP A 123 10.87 -0.85 -14.20
N VAL A 124 10.43 -0.35 -13.07
CA VAL A 124 11.32 0.18 -12.04
C VAL A 124 10.98 -0.47 -10.72
N ASP A 125 12.00 -1.05 -10.12
CA ASP A 125 11.91 -1.62 -8.77
C ASP A 125 12.23 -0.57 -7.72
N ARG A 126 11.39 -0.44 -6.70
CA ARG A 126 11.51 0.58 -5.65
C ARG A 126 11.13 0.01 -4.28
N ALA A 127 11.69 0.63 -3.24
CA ALA A 127 11.17 0.47 -1.90
C ALA A 127 9.80 1.15 -1.79
N LEU A 128 8.85 0.49 -1.13
CA LEU A 128 7.51 0.97 -0.85
C LEU A 128 7.40 1.37 0.61
N PHE A 129 6.94 2.58 0.85
CA PHE A 129 6.63 3.10 2.17
C PHE A 129 5.17 3.55 2.21
N GLY A 130 4.51 3.29 3.33
CA GLY A 130 3.14 3.73 3.55
C GLY A 130 2.84 3.97 5.01
N LEU A 131 1.87 4.83 5.27
CA LEU A 131 1.28 5.08 6.58
C LEU A 131 -0.23 5.12 6.43
N GLY A 132 -0.93 4.51 7.36
CA GLY A 132 -2.38 4.45 7.28
C GLY A 132 -3.08 4.24 8.61
N LEU A 133 -4.39 4.33 8.54
CA LEU A 133 -5.32 4.01 9.61
C LEU A 133 -6.18 2.82 9.18
N ASN A 134 -6.38 1.89 10.07
CA ASN A 134 -7.30 0.78 9.92
C ASN A 134 -8.42 0.93 10.96
N TYR A 135 -9.68 0.81 10.52
CA TYR A 135 -10.84 0.83 11.40
C TYR A 135 -11.64 -0.46 11.23
N SER A 136 -11.82 -1.20 12.32
CA SER A 136 -12.55 -2.47 12.33
C SER A 136 -14.04 -2.20 12.58
N PHE A 137 -14.88 -2.40 11.56
CA PHE A 137 -16.35 -2.33 11.68
C PHE A 137 -16.91 -3.56 12.39
N SER A 138 -16.27 -4.72 12.16
CA SER A 138 -16.58 -5.99 12.79
C SER A 138 -15.31 -6.85 12.88
N ASN A 139 -15.44 -8.07 13.42
CA ASN A 139 -14.33 -9.02 13.48
C ASN A 139 -13.81 -9.44 12.08
N GLN A 140 -14.66 -9.35 11.06
CA GLN A 140 -14.35 -9.76 9.69
C GLN A 140 -14.14 -8.60 8.73
N LEU A 141 -14.75 -7.43 8.97
CA LEU A 141 -14.73 -6.30 8.04
C LEU A 141 -14.01 -5.11 8.65
N SER A 142 -13.07 -4.56 7.91
CA SER A 142 -12.39 -3.31 8.26
C SER A 142 -12.24 -2.39 7.05
N GLY A 143 -12.12 -1.09 7.34
CA GLY A 143 -11.76 -0.06 6.39
C GLY A 143 -10.34 0.41 6.64
N ARG A 144 -9.62 0.76 5.59
CA ARG A 144 -8.28 1.36 5.67
C ARG A 144 -8.22 2.64 4.87
N VAL A 145 -7.45 3.61 5.37
CA VAL A 145 -7.00 4.77 4.61
C VAL A 145 -5.48 4.79 4.67
N GLU A 146 -4.84 4.93 3.53
CA GLU A 146 -3.39 4.84 3.42
C GLU A 146 -2.83 5.90 2.47
N VAL A 147 -1.75 6.56 2.89
CA VAL A 147 -0.86 7.30 2.00
C VAL A 147 0.38 6.45 1.80
N GLN A 148 0.75 6.20 0.54
CA GLN A 148 1.96 5.46 0.22
C GLN A 148 2.78 6.16 -0.86
N LYS A 149 4.08 5.87 -0.86
CA LYS A 149 5.05 6.27 -1.88
C LYS A 149 5.57 5.05 -2.62
N PRO A 150 4.96 4.69 -3.76
CA PRO A 150 5.44 3.62 -4.64
C PRO A 150 6.77 3.92 -5.32
N ALA A 151 7.06 5.19 -5.55
CA ALA A 151 8.33 5.71 -6.01
C ALA A 151 8.58 7.09 -5.39
N SER A 152 9.76 7.65 -5.56
CA SER A 152 10.14 8.94 -4.97
C SER A 152 9.27 10.10 -5.45
N ASP A 153 8.86 10.03 -6.70
CA ASP A 153 8.05 10.98 -7.47
C ASP A 153 6.56 10.62 -7.55
N VAL A 154 6.14 9.54 -6.88
CA VAL A 154 4.76 9.04 -6.92
C VAL A 154 4.17 8.99 -5.52
N THR A 155 3.06 9.68 -5.31
CA THR A 155 2.26 9.61 -4.09
C THR A 155 0.89 9.01 -4.41
N ASN A 156 0.42 8.08 -3.59
CA ASN A 156 -0.92 7.51 -3.72
C ASN A 156 -1.65 7.61 -2.39
N LEU A 157 -2.84 8.18 -2.41
CA LEU A 157 -3.80 8.18 -1.31
C LEU A 157 -4.94 7.23 -1.66
N SER A 158 -5.22 6.25 -0.81
CA SER A 158 -6.23 5.24 -1.06
C SER A 158 -7.09 4.94 0.16
N ALA A 159 -8.32 4.50 -0.10
CA ALA A 159 -9.21 3.88 0.86
C ALA A 159 -9.50 2.44 0.43
N ALA A 160 -9.53 1.52 1.39
CA ALA A 160 -9.72 0.10 1.13
C ALA A 160 -10.80 -0.51 2.03
N LEU A 161 -11.46 -1.54 1.52
CA LEU A 161 -12.24 -2.49 2.30
C LEU A 161 -11.47 -3.79 2.42
N VAL A 162 -11.39 -4.31 3.63
CA VAL A 162 -10.62 -5.51 3.98
C VAL A 162 -11.53 -6.52 4.62
N TRP A 163 -11.50 -7.75 4.12
CA TRP A 163 -12.25 -8.88 4.65
C TRP A 163 -11.29 -9.93 5.21
N LYS A 164 -11.51 -10.32 6.48
CA LYS A 164 -10.78 -11.40 7.18
C LYS A 164 -11.58 -12.71 7.05
N PHE A 165 -10.88 -13.78 6.74
CA PHE A 165 -11.45 -15.12 6.55
C PHE A 165 -11.32 -15.97 7.82
#